data_e4883a2d797fb65507a7ede9921ac436
#
_entry.id   e4883a2d797fb65507a7ede9921ac436
#
_cell.length_a   1.000
_cell.length_b   1.000
_cell.length_c   1.000
_cell.angle_alpha   90.00
_cell.angle_beta   90.00
_cell.angle_gamma   90.00
#
_symmetry.space_group_name_H-M   'P 1'
#
loop_
_entity.id
_entity.type
_entity.pdbx_description
1 polymer ?
#
loop_
_entity_poly.entity_id
_entity_poly.type
_entity_poly.pdbx_seq_one_letter_code
_entity_poly.pdbx_strand_id
1 'polypeptide(L)'
;MTAHNQNWDDLRFFLAVARAGTLSGAARSLGVTHSTVFRRLGAFEERLGVRLFERLPDGYALTGAGEAMQETAIRIDEEIIALSRQVTGQDQRLSGLIRITAIDMLATGLLPPHLAAFHAAQPGIELEVIVSDIPLDLTRREADVALRIGNTPQETLVGRRVGRLAFGVYASAERAAQGIDDDLAVNDWIGFGRSHGAIGQRLADWLPEMQPIYRTNSISAALAAARAGSGLAPLPCVVADRAPDLFRIALFPEDFRLDLWLLTHEDLRNTARIRAFMDFMADVLATDADLLEGRRAQAGCLGKGIP
;
A
#
# COMPACT_ATOMS: atom_id res chain seq x y z
N MET A 1 -21.58 -5.79 42.34
CA MET A 1 -20.41 -6.03 41.47
C MET A 1 -20.21 -4.79 40.61
N THR A 2 -19.27 -3.97 40.97
CA THR A 2 -19.10 -2.63 40.41
C THR A 2 -18.31 -2.70 39.08
N ALA A 3 -19.02 -2.47 37.98
CA ALA A 3 -18.52 -2.48 36.60
C ALA A 3 -17.57 -1.29 36.25
N HIS A 4 -16.95 -0.65 37.26
CA HIS A 4 -16.33 0.67 37.08
C HIS A 4 -14.80 0.70 37.05
N ASN A 5 -14.13 -0.46 36.88
CA ASN A 5 -12.66 -0.47 36.89
C ASN A 5 -12.02 -1.21 35.69
N GLN A 6 -12.70 -1.23 34.56
CA GLN A 6 -12.09 -1.71 33.31
C GLN A 6 -11.30 -0.55 32.69
N ASN A 7 -9.99 -0.67 32.70
CA ASN A 7 -9.11 0.30 32.07
C ASN A 7 -8.97 -0.05 30.58
N TRP A 8 -9.23 0.91 29.70
CA TRP A 8 -9.04 0.79 28.27
C TRP A 8 -7.64 0.28 27.90
N ASP A 9 -6.61 0.73 28.59
CA ASP A 9 -5.25 0.24 28.37
C ASP A 9 -5.14 -1.29 28.47
N ASP A 10 -5.93 -1.95 29.32
CA ASP A 10 -5.86 -3.40 29.51
C ASP A 10 -6.39 -4.14 28.28
N LEU A 11 -7.45 -3.62 27.65
CA LEU A 11 -7.95 -4.14 26.36
C LEU A 11 -6.91 -3.99 25.25
N ARG A 12 -6.17 -2.89 25.25
CA ARG A 12 -5.07 -2.65 24.29
C ARG A 12 -3.95 -3.68 24.43
N PHE A 13 -3.55 -3.99 25.67
CA PHE A 13 -2.57 -5.03 25.93
C PHE A 13 -3.08 -6.42 25.54
N PHE A 14 -4.32 -6.73 25.88
CA PHE A 14 -4.98 -7.97 25.48
C PHE A 14 -4.98 -8.13 23.95
N LEU A 15 -5.46 -7.14 23.19
CA LEU A 15 -5.50 -7.18 21.74
C LEU A 15 -4.11 -7.29 21.10
N ALA A 16 -3.11 -6.62 21.66
CA ALA A 16 -1.74 -6.71 21.16
C ALA A 16 -1.17 -8.13 21.30
N VAL A 17 -1.45 -8.82 22.43
CA VAL A 17 -1.03 -10.21 22.62
C VAL A 17 -1.82 -11.16 21.73
N ALA A 18 -3.15 -10.97 21.61
CA ALA A 18 -4.00 -11.77 20.74
C ALA A 18 -3.56 -11.70 19.26
N ARG A 19 -3.15 -10.54 18.79
CA ARG A 19 -2.67 -10.33 17.42
C ARG A 19 -1.26 -10.88 17.18
N ALA A 20 -0.37 -10.70 18.16
CA ALA A 20 1.04 -11.06 18.00
C ALA A 20 1.35 -12.52 18.32
N GLY A 21 0.47 -13.23 19.05
CA GLY A 21 0.68 -14.57 19.55
C GLY A 21 1.83 -14.71 20.57
N THR A 22 2.57 -13.62 20.84
CA THR A 22 3.71 -13.59 21.76
C THR A 22 3.80 -12.29 22.53
N LEU A 23 4.30 -12.35 23.78
CA LEU A 23 4.52 -11.13 24.58
C LEU A 23 5.60 -10.22 23.97
N SER A 24 6.60 -10.80 23.32
CA SER A 24 7.68 -10.02 22.67
C SER A 24 7.18 -9.29 21.43
N GLY A 25 6.27 -9.90 20.65
CA GLY A 25 5.58 -9.26 19.52
C GLY A 25 4.69 -8.11 19.99
N ALA A 26 3.86 -8.37 21.02
CA ALA A 26 3.01 -7.35 21.62
C ALA A 26 3.82 -6.18 22.23
N ALA A 27 4.95 -6.48 22.89
CA ALA A 27 5.83 -5.46 23.46
C ALA A 27 6.38 -4.51 22.39
N ARG A 28 6.80 -5.05 21.24
CA ARG A 28 7.28 -4.27 20.11
C ARG A 28 6.16 -3.38 19.53
N SER A 29 4.96 -3.92 19.33
CA SER A 29 3.83 -3.16 18.77
C SER A 29 3.34 -2.04 19.71
N LEU A 30 3.50 -2.22 21.02
CA LEU A 30 3.07 -1.25 22.04
C LEU A 30 4.18 -0.25 22.46
N GLY A 31 5.44 -0.46 22.00
CA GLY A 31 6.58 0.37 22.42
C GLY A 31 6.94 0.23 23.89
N VAL A 32 6.73 -0.96 24.50
CA VAL A 32 6.99 -1.24 25.92
C VAL A 32 7.89 -2.47 26.10
N THR A 33 8.27 -2.76 27.36
CA THR A 33 9.06 -3.97 27.64
C THR A 33 8.17 -5.21 27.74
N HIS A 34 8.74 -6.40 27.46
CA HIS A 34 8.08 -7.69 27.64
C HIS A 34 7.51 -7.87 29.06
N SER A 35 8.26 -7.46 30.09
CA SER A 35 7.82 -7.54 31.50
C SER A 35 6.62 -6.65 31.78
N THR A 36 6.50 -5.51 31.10
CA THR A 36 5.33 -4.62 31.20
C THR A 36 4.09 -5.31 30.64
N VAL A 37 4.20 -5.92 29.46
CA VAL A 37 3.07 -6.65 28.83
C VAL A 37 2.64 -7.80 29.75
N PHE A 38 3.58 -8.60 30.20
CA PHE A 38 3.31 -9.73 31.09
C PHE A 38 2.57 -9.32 32.36
N ARG A 39 3.08 -8.29 33.07
CA ARG A 39 2.46 -7.78 34.30
C ARG A 39 1.07 -7.21 34.08
N ARG A 40 0.89 -6.42 32.99
CA ARG A 40 -0.41 -5.81 32.65
C ARG A 40 -1.46 -6.86 32.32
N LEU A 41 -1.09 -7.84 31.50
CA LEU A 41 -1.97 -8.94 31.12
C LEU A 41 -2.38 -9.76 32.36
N GLY A 42 -1.41 -10.15 33.20
CA GLY A 42 -1.70 -10.91 34.43
C GLY A 42 -2.63 -10.16 35.39
N ALA A 43 -2.39 -8.87 35.60
CA ALA A 43 -3.26 -8.03 36.43
C ALA A 43 -4.67 -7.87 35.83
N PHE A 44 -4.80 -7.90 34.51
CA PHE A 44 -6.09 -7.85 33.83
C PHE A 44 -6.88 -9.16 34.04
N GLU A 45 -6.25 -10.31 33.81
CA GLU A 45 -6.84 -11.64 34.07
C GLU A 45 -7.25 -11.84 35.54
N GLU A 46 -6.40 -11.36 36.47
CA GLU A 46 -6.67 -11.42 37.92
C GLU A 46 -7.92 -10.60 38.28
N ARG A 47 -8.07 -9.38 37.74
CA ARG A 47 -9.27 -8.56 37.96
C ARG A 47 -10.55 -9.16 37.36
N LEU A 48 -10.44 -9.85 36.24
CA LEU A 48 -11.56 -10.54 35.61
C LEU A 48 -11.89 -11.87 36.29
N GLY A 49 -10.95 -12.44 37.05
CA GLY A 49 -11.09 -13.75 37.65
C GLY A 49 -11.07 -14.91 36.66
N VAL A 50 -10.67 -14.66 35.41
CA VAL A 50 -10.56 -15.67 34.35
C VAL A 50 -9.30 -15.49 33.53
N ARG A 51 -8.75 -16.59 33.01
CA ARG A 51 -7.66 -16.55 32.07
C ARG A 51 -8.17 -16.29 30.66
N LEU A 52 -7.52 -15.35 29.98
CA LEU A 52 -7.81 -15.01 28.60
C LEU A 52 -6.88 -15.71 27.63
N PHE A 53 -5.70 -16.14 28.12
CA PHE A 53 -4.70 -16.83 27.30
C PHE A 53 -4.22 -18.12 27.95
N GLU A 54 -3.96 -19.11 27.11
CA GLU A 54 -3.18 -20.29 27.41
C GLU A 54 -1.73 -20.08 26.98
N ARG A 55 -0.78 -20.54 27.81
CA ARG A 55 0.62 -20.52 27.46
C ARG A 55 0.98 -21.78 26.70
N LEU A 56 1.48 -21.62 25.50
CA LEU A 56 1.99 -22.68 24.66
C LEU A 56 3.54 -22.61 24.65
N PRO A 57 4.23 -23.69 24.26
CA PRO A 57 5.70 -23.67 24.09
C PRO A 57 6.17 -22.55 23.16
N ASP A 58 5.37 -22.23 22.13
CA ASP A 58 5.71 -21.25 21.08
C ASP A 58 5.02 -19.89 21.27
N GLY A 59 4.27 -19.67 22.36
CA GLY A 59 3.58 -18.39 22.56
C GLY A 59 2.32 -18.42 23.41
N TYR A 60 1.31 -17.69 22.99
CA TYR A 60 0.05 -17.49 23.68
C TYR A 60 -1.12 -17.75 22.72
N ALA A 61 -2.07 -18.58 23.11
CA ALA A 61 -3.35 -18.79 22.42
C ALA A 61 -4.50 -18.27 23.27
N LEU A 62 -5.58 -17.83 22.66
CA LEU A 62 -6.79 -17.41 23.36
C LEU A 62 -7.46 -18.63 24.01
N THR A 63 -8.01 -18.43 25.22
CA THR A 63 -8.99 -19.32 25.81
C THR A 63 -10.37 -19.02 25.25
N GLY A 64 -11.38 -19.87 25.52
CA GLY A 64 -12.77 -19.56 25.15
C GLY A 64 -13.28 -18.23 25.74
N ALA A 65 -12.80 -17.83 26.94
CA ALA A 65 -13.10 -16.50 27.50
C ALA A 65 -12.37 -15.38 26.73
N GLY A 66 -11.13 -15.65 26.28
CA GLY A 66 -10.38 -14.73 25.43
C GLY A 66 -11.04 -14.54 24.07
N GLU A 67 -11.52 -15.59 23.42
CA GLU A 67 -12.22 -15.52 22.14
C GLU A 67 -13.53 -14.71 22.27
N ALA A 68 -14.34 -14.99 23.30
CA ALA A 68 -15.57 -14.25 23.57
C ALA A 68 -15.32 -12.75 23.84
N MET A 69 -14.17 -12.39 24.44
CA MET A 69 -13.78 -11.01 24.69
C MET A 69 -13.27 -10.33 23.44
N GLN A 70 -12.58 -11.05 22.54
CA GLN A 70 -11.83 -10.49 21.40
C GLN A 70 -12.71 -9.64 20.48
N GLU A 71 -13.88 -10.16 20.11
CA GLU A 71 -14.81 -9.44 19.23
C GLU A 71 -15.25 -8.10 19.83
N THR A 72 -15.62 -8.11 21.11
CA THR A 72 -16.04 -6.89 21.80
C THR A 72 -14.88 -5.93 22.01
N ALA A 73 -13.67 -6.42 22.34
CA ALA A 73 -12.49 -5.62 22.50
C ALA A 73 -12.08 -4.92 21.19
N ILE A 74 -12.20 -5.61 20.05
CA ILE A 74 -11.96 -5.03 18.72
C ILE A 74 -12.93 -3.88 18.45
N ARG A 75 -14.23 -4.07 18.69
CA ARG A 75 -15.23 -2.99 18.48
C ARG A 75 -14.95 -1.77 19.35
N ILE A 76 -14.60 -1.96 20.62
CA ILE A 76 -14.25 -0.85 21.52
C ILE A 76 -12.98 -0.13 21.02
N ASP A 77 -11.97 -0.86 20.54
CA ASP A 77 -10.74 -0.29 19.94
C ASP A 77 -11.09 0.59 18.73
N GLU A 78 -11.95 0.10 17.85
CA GLU A 78 -12.45 0.82 16.69
C GLU A 78 -13.21 2.10 17.07
N GLU A 79 -14.11 2.04 18.04
CA GLU A 79 -14.88 3.21 18.53
C GLU A 79 -13.97 4.29 19.12
N ILE A 80 -12.97 3.93 19.90
CA ILE A 80 -12.01 4.90 20.47
C ILE A 80 -11.15 5.51 19.38
N ILE A 81 -10.74 4.71 18.40
CA ILE A 81 -10.01 5.20 17.22
C ILE A 81 -10.91 6.16 16.42
N ALA A 82 -12.19 5.85 16.22
CA ALA A 82 -13.16 6.70 15.53
C ALA A 82 -13.37 8.04 16.25
N LEU A 83 -13.58 7.99 17.59
CA LEU A 83 -13.68 9.20 18.40
C LEU A 83 -12.42 10.08 18.30
N SER A 84 -11.24 9.47 18.39
CA SER A 84 -9.98 10.18 18.25
C SER A 84 -9.81 10.80 16.86
N ARG A 85 -10.27 10.12 15.79
CA ARG A 85 -10.29 10.64 14.41
C ARG A 85 -11.27 11.77 14.25
N GLN A 86 -12.48 11.66 14.81
CA GLN A 86 -13.50 12.70 14.74
C GLN A 86 -13.01 14.00 15.42
N VAL A 87 -12.36 13.89 16.56
CA VAL A 87 -11.75 15.04 17.25
C VAL A 87 -10.60 15.63 16.45
N THR A 88 -9.74 14.76 15.84
CA THR A 88 -8.62 15.19 15.00
C THR A 88 -9.10 15.74 13.66
N GLY A 89 -10.16 15.15 13.09
CA GLY A 89 -10.77 15.57 11.82
C GLY A 89 -11.35 16.98 11.82
N GLN A 90 -11.60 17.54 13.01
CA GLN A 90 -12.01 18.94 13.18
C GLN A 90 -10.83 19.92 13.18
N ASP A 91 -9.59 19.44 13.06
CA ASP A 91 -8.41 20.32 13.02
C ASP A 91 -8.39 21.14 11.73
N GLN A 92 -8.51 22.46 11.89
CA GLN A 92 -8.50 23.44 10.80
C GLN A 92 -7.11 23.98 10.47
N ARG A 93 -6.04 23.47 11.10
CA ARG A 93 -4.68 23.95 10.88
C ARG A 93 -4.03 23.30 9.68
N LEU A 94 -3.35 24.10 8.88
CA LEU A 94 -2.49 23.65 7.78
C LEU A 94 -1.07 23.33 8.32
N SER A 95 -0.99 22.50 9.35
CA SER A 95 0.27 22.08 9.96
C SER A 95 0.16 20.71 10.59
N GLY A 96 1.31 20.08 10.89
CA GLY A 96 1.40 18.76 11.50
C GLY A 96 1.74 17.66 10.51
N LEU A 97 1.71 16.40 10.94
CA LEU A 97 2.12 15.25 10.16
C LEU A 97 0.98 14.72 9.27
N ILE A 98 1.32 14.31 8.05
CA ILE A 98 0.50 13.47 7.17
C ILE A 98 1.27 12.19 6.87
N ARG A 99 0.69 11.05 7.22
CA ARG A 99 1.19 9.72 6.85
C ARG A 99 0.56 9.25 5.55
N ILE A 100 1.40 9.01 4.56
CA ILE A 100 0.98 8.61 3.21
C ILE A 100 1.43 7.18 2.99
N THR A 101 0.51 6.27 2.65
CA THR A 101 0.89 4.93 2.24
C THR A 101 0.73 4.73 0.75
N ALA A 102 1.73 4.12 0.14
CA ALA A 102 1.75 3.77 -1.28
C ALA A 102 2.55 2.49 -1.49
N ILE A 103 2.30 1.81 -2.62
CA ILE A 103 3.15 0.70 -3.05
C ILE A 103 4.51 1.25 -3.51
N ASP A 104 5.53 0.40 -3.46
CA ASP A 104 6.93 0.78 -3.71
C ASP A 104 7.13 1.59 -5.01
N MET A 105 6.59 1.12 -6.13
CA MET A 105 6.74 1.80 -7.42
C MET A 105 6.14 3.22 -7.47
N LEU A 106 5.04 3.47 -6.75
CA LEU A 106 4.44 4.80 -6.68
C LEU A 106 5.25 5.70 -5.73
N ALA A 107 5.71 5.14 -4.62
CA ALA A 107 6.51 5.86 -3.64
C ALA A 107 7.88 6.30 -4.21
N THR A 108 8.49 5.50 -5.09
CA THR A 108 9.80 5.79 -5.69
C THR A 108 9.70 6.49 -7.05
N GLY A 109 8.73 6.15 -7.89
CA GLY A 109 8.64 6.60 -9.29
C GLY A 109 7.69 7.76 -9.55
N LEU A 110 6.65 7.94 -8.73
CA LEU A 110 5.60 8.95 -8.97
C LEU A 110 5.59 10.05 -7.89
N LEU A 111 5.54 9.67 -6.62
CA LEU A 111 5.30 10.61 -5.52
C LEU A 111 6.40 11.67 -5.28
N PRO A 112 7.72 11.38 -5.36
CA PRO A 112 8.74 12.29 -4.87
C PRO A 112 8.67 13.72 -5.41
N PRO A 113 8.53 13.99 -6.71
CA PRO A 113 8.44 15.36 -7.22
C PRO A 113 7.17 16.09 -6.72
N HIS A 114 6.05 15.38 -6.58
CA HIS A 114 4.80 15.97 -6.11
C HIS A 114 4.84 16.26 -4.61
N LEU A 115 5.46 15.39 -3.81
CA LEU A 115 5.65 15.60 -2.37
C LEU A 115 6.58 16.80 -2.11
N ALA A 116 7.64 16.94 -2.90
CA ALA A 116 8.54 18.10 -2.83
C ALA A 116 7.78 19.40 -3.16
N ALA A 117 6.96 19.41 -4.20
CA ALA A 117 6.16 20.55 -4.59
C ALA A 117 5.08 20.89 -3.52
N PHE A 118 4.43 19.87 -2.95
CA PHE A 118 3.47 20.08 -1.87
C PHE A 118 4.12 20.68 -0.63
N HIS A 119 5.27 20.14 -0.20
CA HIS A 119 6.00 20.67 0.95
C HIS A 119 6.46 22.11 0.74
N ALA A 120 6.89 22.45 -0.47
CA ALA A 120 7.23 23.85 -0.81
C ALA A 120 6.02 24.79 -0.69
N ALA A 121 4.82 24.33 -1.06
CA ALA A 121 3.58 25.09 -0.95
C ALA A 121 3.03 25.13 0.48
N GLN A 122 3.29 24.11 1.31
CA GLN A 122 2.77 23.94 2.66
C GLN A 122 3.88 23.55 3.66
N PRO A 123 4.85 24.42 3.96
CA PRO A 123 6.03 24.07 4.76
C PRO A 123 5.73 23.73 6.23
N GLY A 124 4.53 24.05 6.71
CA GLY A 124 4.06 23.65 8.05
C GLY A 124 3.60 22.20 8.17
N ILE A 125 3.53 21.46 7.02
CA ILE A 125 3.08 20.08 7.00
C ILE A 125 4.29 19.17 6.79
N GLU A 126 4.47 18.24 7.74
CA GLU A 126 5.44 17.16 7.66
C GLU A 126 4.83 15.96 6.90
N LEU A 127 5.61 15.30 6.05
CA LEU A 127 5.17 14.16 5.26
C LEU A 127 5.97 12.91 5.66
N GLU A 128 5.26 11.83 6.00
CA GLU A 128 5.83 10.52 6.24
C GLU A 128 5.29 9.55 5.17
N VAL A 129 6.18 8.94 4.40
CA VAL A 129 5.81 7.96 3.37
C VAL A 129 6.05 6.55 3.89
N ILE A 130 5.00 5.76 3.95
CA ILE A 130 5.03 4.36 4.37
C ILE A 130 4.84 3.49 3.14
N VAL A 131 5.92 2.82 2.73
CA VAL A 131 5.90 1.91 1.59
C VAL A 131 5.35 0.56 2.02
N SER A 132 4.26 0.13 1.40
CA SER A 132 3.64 -1.17 1.69
C SER A 132 2.84 -1.68 0.50
N ASP A 133 3.16 -2.89 0.04
CA ASP A 133 2.39 -3.62 -0.98
C ASP A 133 1.12 -4.27 -0.39
N ILE A 134 1.06 -4.41 0.92
CA ILE A 134 -0.13 -4.85 1.64
C ILE A 134 -0.96 -3.60 1.99
N PRO A 135 -2.29 -3.61 1.75
CA PRO A 135 -3.14 -2.51 2.17
C PRO A 135 -3.03 -2.27 3.68
N LEU A 136 -2.51 -1.09 4.07
CA LEU A 136 -2.54 -0.66 5.46
C LEU A 136 -3.96 -0.25 5.84
N ASP A 137 -4.31 -0.53 7.07
CA ASP A 137 -5.62 -0.20 7.61
C ASP A 137 -5.69 1.29 7.97
N LEU A 138 -6.29 2.09 7.10
CA LEU A 138 -6.53 3.51 7.35
C LEU A 138 -7.48 3.74 8.55
N THR A 139 -8.29 2.73 8.89
CA THR A 139 -9.18 2.81 10.06
C THR A 139 -8.38 2.76 11.36
N ARG A 140 -7.20 2.13 11.35
CA ARG A 140 -6.30 2.00 12.51
C ARG A 140 -5.25 3.10 12.62
N ARG A 141 -5.33 4.16 11.82
CA ARG A 141 -4.35 5.25 11.76
C ARG A 141 -2.92 4.78 11.43
N GLU A 142 -2.77 3.67 10.74
CA GLU A 142 -1.47 3.26 10.20
C GLU A 142 -1.01 4.24 9.12
N ALA A 143 -1.96 4.88 8.41
CA ALA A 143 -1.73 6.01 7.52
C ALA A 143 -2.97 6.93 7.47
N ASP A 144 -2.79 8.19 7.05
CA ASP A 144 -3.85 9.18 6.89
C ASP A 144 -4.39 9.20 5.45
N VAL A 145 -3.50 9.01 4.49
CA VAL A 145 -3.81 8.98 3.05
C VAL A 145 -3.20 7.76 2.40
N ALA A 146 -3.91 7.15 1.47
CA ALA A 146 -3.39 6.04 0.67
C ALA A 146 -3.47 6.36 -0.83
N LEU A 147 -2.37 6.11 -1.55
CA LEU A 147 -2.36 6.03 -3.01
C LEU A 147 -2.33 4.55 -3.41
N ARG A 148 -3.41 4.07 -4.01
CA ARG A 148 -3.60 2.64 -4.29
C ARG A 148 -4.01 2.38 -5.72
N ILE A 149 -3.58 1.21 -6.21
CA ILE A 149 -3.95 0.68 -7.52
C ILE A 149 -4.96 -0.44 -7.33
N GLY A 150 -5.99 -0.48 -8.14
CA GLY A 150 -6.96 -1.58 -8.16
C GLY A 150 -8.41 -1.14 -8.24
N ASN A 151 -9.29 -2.06 -7.83
CA ASN A 151 -10.73 -1.90 -7.91
C ASN A 151 -11.27 -0.97 -6.79
N THR A 152 -12.59 -0.80 -6.77
CA THR A 152 -13.33 0.06 -5.85
C THR A 152 -12.86 -0.03 -4.40
N PRO A 153 -12.66 1.12 -3.72
CA PRO A 153 -12.26 1.17 -2.31
C PRO A 153 -13.27 0.48 -1.37
N GLN A 154 -12.80 0.13 -0.17
CA GLN A 154 -13.66 -0.35 0.92
C GLN A 154 -14.65 0.75 1.34
N GLU A 155 -15.81 0.37 1.85
CA GLU A 155 -16.91 1.30 2.20
C GLU A 155 -16.54 2.38 3.22
N THR A 156 -15.56 2.11 4.10
CA THR A 156 -15.07 3.06 5.12
C THR A 156 -14.09 4.09 4.59
N LEU A 157 -13.64 3.93 3.34
CA LEU A 157 -12.68 4.83 2.69
C LEU A 157 -13.40 5.76 1.73
N VAL A 158 -13.04 7.03 1.81
CA VAL A 158 -13.51 8.06 0.89
C VAL A 158 -12.35 8.58 0.07
N GLY A 159 -12.63 8.98 -1.16
CA GLY A 159 -11.61 9.52 -2.03
C GLY A 159 -12.09 9.59 -3.47
N ARG A 160 -11.11 9.71 -4.36
CA ARG A 160 -11.38 9.85 -5.79
C ARG A 160 -10.42 9.01 -6.62
N ARG A 161 -10.89 8.58 -7.76
CA ARG A 161 -10.01 8.05 -8.80
C ARG A 161 -9.26 9.23 -9.41
N VAL A 162 -7.93 9.19 -9.33
CA VAL A 162 -7.04 10.26 -9.78
C VAL A 162 -6.35 9.93 -11.10
N GLY A 163 -6.57 8.75 -11.66
CA GLY A 163 -6.03 8.35 -12.94
C GLY A 163 -6.28 6.89 -13.26
N ARG A 164 -5.74 6.46 -14.39
CA ARG A 164 -5.66 5.05 -14.81
C ARG A 164 -4.22 4.77 -15.22
N LEU A 165 -3.66 3.69 -14.71
CA LEU A 165 -2.30 3.28 -15.02
C LEU A 165 -2.31 2.35 -16.24
N ALA A 166 -1.66 2.79 -17.29
CA ALA A 166 -1.35 1.95 -18.44
C ALA A 166 -0.07 1.17 -18.17
N PHE A 167 0.00 0.01 -18.79
CA PHE A 167 1.16 -0.87 -18.77
C PHE A 167 1.67 -1.07 -20.19
N GLY A 168 2.96 -1.29 -20.32
CA GLY A 168 3.60 -1.61 -21.59
C GLY A 168 4.66 -2.70 -21.42
N VAL A 169 5.12 -3.20 -22.54
CA VAL A 169 6.28 -4.08 -22.64
C VAL A 169 7.51 -3.21 -22.84
N TYR A 170 8.52 -3.39 -21.99
CA TYR A 170 9.74 -2.61 -22.02
C TYR A 170 10.96 -3.51 -22.11
N ALA A 171 12.00 -2.98 -22.77
CA ALA A 171 13.32 -3.59 -22.88
C ALA A 171 14.41 -2.52 -22.76
N SER A 172 15.63 -2.90 -22.35
CA SER A 172 16.79 -2.04 -22.46
C SER A 172 17.18 -1.83 -23.93
N ALA A 173 17.94 -0.75 -24.22
CA ALA A 173 18.50 -0.51 -25.55
C ALA A 173 19.32 -1.71 -26.06
N GLU A 174 20.11 -2.32 -25.18
CA GLU A 174 20.95 -3.45 -25.52
C GLU A 174 20.08 -4.67 -25.93
N ARG A 175 19.04 -4.99 -25.15
CA ARG A 175 18.13 -6.09 -25.47
C ARG A 175 17.34 -5.83 -26.76
N ALA A 176 16.90 -4.59 -26.97
CA ALA A 176 16.23 -4.19 -28.22
C ALA A 176 17.16 -4.33 -29.44
N ALA A 177 18.44 -4.01 -29.30
CA ALA A 177 19.43 -4.15 -30.37
C ALA A 177 19.76 -5.61 -30.74
N GLN A 178 19.58 -6.55 -29.80
CA GLN A 178 19.73 -8.00 -30.05
C GLN A 178 18.58 -8.57 -30.89
N GLY A 179 17.53 -7.81 -31.10
CA GLY A 179 16.32 -8.20 -31.80
C GLY A 179 15.24 -8.70 -30.84
N ILE A 180 14.02 -8.26 -31.11
CA ILE A 180 12.80 -8.69 -30.40
C ILE A 180 11.95 -9.42 -31.44
N ASP A 181 11.60 -10.64 -31.14
CA ASP A 181 10.75 -11.43 -32.00
C ASP A 181 9.35 -10.82 -32.07
N ASP A 182 8.72 -10.88 -33.24
CA ASP A 182 7.37 -10.36 -33.44
C ASP A 182 6.33 -11.17 -32.64
N ASP A 183 6.58 -12.48 -32.46
CA ASP A 183 5.88 -13.28 -31.46
C ASP A 183 6.47 -12.96 -30.07
N LEU A 184 5.83 -12.09 -29.34
CA LEU A 184 6.31 -11.68 -28.04
C LEU A 184 6.48 -12.83 -27.05
N ALA A 185 5.71 -13.93 -27.20
CA ALA A 185 5.74 -15.06 -26.25
C ALA A 185 7.07 -15.81 -26.24
N VAL A 186 7.81 -15.83 -27.37
CA VAL A 186 9.08 -16.57 -27.48
C VAL A 186 10.31 -15.80 -26.96
N ASN A 187 10.15 -14.53 -26.60
CA ASN A 187 11.24 -13.74 -26.04
C ASN A 187 11.51 -14.11 -24.56
N ASP A 188 12.67 -13.73 -24.07
CA ASP A 188 12.99 -13.79 -22.65
C ASP A 188 12.16 -12.79 -21.85
N TRP A 189 11.41 -13.26 -20.87
CA TRP A 189 10.53 -12.40 -20.06
C TRP A 189 10.93 -12.33 -18.60
N ILE A 190 10.75 -11.14 -18.06
CA ILE A 190 10.68 -10.87 -16.62
C ILE A 190 9.20 -10.93 -16.24
N GLY A 191 8.80 -11.93 -15.47
CA GLY A 191 7.41 -12.14 -15.08
C GLY A 191 7.14 -11.86 -13.62
N PHE A 192 5.87 -11.84 -13.26
CA PHE A 192 5.44 -11.74 -11.88
C PHE A 192 5.10 -13.14 -11.33
N GLY A 193 5.40 -13.34 -10.03
CA GLY A 193 4.98 -14.53 -9.31
C GLY A 193 3.45 -14.56 -9.12
N ARG A 194 2.91 -15.74 -8.76
CA ARG A 194 1.46 -15.90 -8.50
C ARG A 194 0.90 -14.97 -7.42
N SER A 195 1.75 -14.47 -6.54
CA SER A 195 1.38 -13.49 -5.47
C SER A 195 1.12 -12.08 -5.98
N HIS A 196 1.34 -11.79 -7.28
CA HIS A 196 1.15 -10.46 -7.87
C HIS A 196 -0.27 -10.22 -8.42
N GLY A 197 -1.26 -10.95 -7.90
CA GLY A 197 -2.68 -10.67 -8.06
C GLY A 197 -3.10 -10.42 -9.51
N ALA A 198 -3.84 -9.33 -9.72
CA ALA A 198 -4.49 -9.02 -11.00
C ALA A 198 -3.49 -8.79 -12.16
N ILE A 199 -2.29 -8.26 -11.92
CA ILE A 199 -1.31 -8.00 -12.99
C ILE A 199 -0.76 -9.31 -13.55
N GLY A 200 -0.33 -10.23 -12.67
CA GLY A 200 0.21 -11.52 -13.07
C GLY A 200 -0.82 -12.37 -13.81
N GLN A 201 -2.08 -12.36 -13.35
CA GLN A 201 -3.17 -13.08 -14.01
C GLN A 201 -3.47 -12.50 -15.39
N ARG A 202 -3.64 -11.19 -15.51
CA ARG A 202 -3.91 -10.52 -16.80
C ARG A 202 -2.77 -10.73 -17.81
N LEU A 203 -1.53 -10.77 -17.34
CA LEU A 203 -0.38 -11.05 -18.20
C LEU A 203 -0.44 -12.49 -18.71
N ALA A 204 -0.77 -13.45 -17.87
CA ALA A 204 -0.93 -14.84 -18.25
C ALA A 204 -2.12 -15.05 -19.22
N ASP A 205 -3.20 -14.28 -19.03
CA ASP A 205 -4.36 -14.32 -19.94
C ASP A 205 -4.02 -13.71 -21.32
N TRP A 206 -3.18 -12.69 -21.35
CA TRP A 206 -2.78 -11.99 -22.58
C TRP A 206 -1.69 -12.73 -23.36
N LEU A 207 -0.72 -13.33 -22.66
CA LEU A 207 0.38 -14.13 -23.24
C LEU A 207 0.46 -15.50 -22.54
N PRO A 208 -0.46 -16.42 -22.82
CA PRO A 208 -0.54 -17.69 -22.11
C PRO A 208 0.69 -18.61 -22.32
N GLU A 209 1.39 -18.46 -23.43
CA GLU A 209 2.57 -19.25 -23.77
C GLU A 209 3.89 -18.66 -23.27
N MET A 210 3.84 -17.43 -22.70
CA MET A 210 5.02 -16.76 -22.17
C MET A 210 5.66 -17.56 -21.04
N GLN A 211 6.98 -17.80 -21.15
CA GLN A 211 7.78 -18.47 -20.14
C GLN A 211 8.78 -17.47 -19.51
N PRO A 212 8.52 -16.95 -18.31
CA PRO A 212 9.46 -16.04 -17.66
C PRO A 212 10.75 -16.77 -17.26
N ILE A 213 11.89 -16.23 -17.67
CA ILE A 213 13.21 -16.67 -17.21
C ILE A 213 13.56 -16.12 -15.83
N TYR A 214 12.93 -15.00 -15.44
CA TYR A 214 13.08 -14.34 -14.16
C TYR A 214 11.71 -13.99 -13.59
N ARG A 215 11.47 -14.25 -12.31
CA ARG A 215 10.20 -13.93 -11.62
C ARG A 215 10.46 -13.08 -10.39
N THR A 216 9.65 -12.06 -10.21
CA THR A 216 9.69 -11.18 -9.02
C THR A 216 8.28 -10.86 -8.56
N ASN A 217 8.16 -10.38 -7.33
CA ASN A 217 6.94 -9.80 -6.78
C ASN A 217 7.05 -8.27 -6.61
N SER A 218 8.05 -7.64 -7.21
CA SER A 218 8.30 -6.19 -7.10
C SER A 218 8.42 -5.57 -8.49
N ILE A 219 7.63 -4.53 -8.73
CA ILE A 219 7.73 -3.73 -9.98
C ILE A 219 9.10 -3.05 -10.08
N SER A 220 9.62 -2.55 -8.96
CA SER A 220 10.94 -1.92 -8.93
C SER A 220 12.06 -2.91 -9.24
N ALA A 221 11.95 -4.15 -8.78
CA ALA A 221 12.89 -5.21 -9.15
C ALA A 221 12.76 -5.61 -10.63
N ALA A 222 11.54 -5.69 -11.17
CA ALA A 222 11.31 -5.94 -12.60
C ALA A 222 11.89 -4.82 -13.47
N LEU A 223 11.71 -3.55 -13.06
CA LEU A 223 12.30 -2.38 -13.70
C LEU A 223 13.83 -2.47 -13.72
N ALA A 224 14.44 -2.79 -12.58
CA ALA A 224 15.89 -2.93 -12.47
C ALA A 224 16.44 -4.07 -13.36
N ALA A 225 15.75 -5.22 -13.38
CA ALA A 225 16.13 -6.36 -14.21
C ALA A 225 15.99 -6.03 -15.71
N ALA A 226 14.94 -5.32 -16.13
CA ALA A 226 14.77 -4.87 -17.51
C ALA A 226 15.88 -3.92 -17.93
N ARG A 227 16.26 -2.98 -17.06
CA ARG A 227 17.39 -2.05 -17.28
C ARG A 227 18.73 -2.79 -17.40
N ALA A 228 18.91 -3.88 -16.66
CA ALA A 228 20.06 -4.75 -16.74
C ALA A 228 20.06 -5.68 -18.00
N GLY A 229 19.05 -5.57 -18.87
CA GLY A 229 18.98 -6.36 -20.11
C GLY A 229 18.51 -7.79 -19.93
N SER A 230 17.93 -8.15 -18.76
CA SER A 230 17.52 -9.54 -18.46
C SER A 230 16.37 -10.05 -19.31
N GLY A 231 15.64 -9.20 -20.03
CA GLY A 231 14.52 -9.58 -20.87
C GLY A 231 13.47 -8.49 -21.04
N LEU A 232 12.33 -8.85 -21.62
CA LEU A 232 11.14 -7.99 -21.72
C LEU A 232 10.43 -7.92 -20.37
N ALA A 233 9.99 -6.75 -19.97
CA ALA A 233 9.27 -6.55 -18.71
C ALA A 233 7.91 -5.87 -18.92
N PRO A 234 6.84 -6.38 -18.28
CA PRO A 234 5.55 -5.71 -18.23
C PRO A 234 5.59 -4.66 -17.12
N LEU A 235 5.75 -3.39 -17.47
CA LEU A 235 5.93 -2.30 -16.52
C LEU A 235 4.86 -1.22 -16.69
N PRO A 236 4.48 -0.54 -15.59
CA PRO A 236 3.64 0.66 -15.67
C PRO A 236 4.34 1.77 -16.44
N CYS A 237 3.65 2.39 -17.38
CA CYS A 237 4.19 3.49 -18.21
C CYS A 237 4.71 4.64 -17.34
N VAL A 238 4.03 4.96 -16.24
CA VAL A 238 4.38 6.07 -15.34
C VAL A 238 5.79 5.99 -14.75
N VAL A 239 6.36 4.79 -14.61
CA VAL A 239 7.73 4.60 -14.12
C VAL A 239 8.70 4.27 -15.24
N ALA A 240 8.29 3.45 -16.21
CA ALA A 240 9.17 2.97 -17.26
C ALA A 240 9.43 4.02 -18.36
N ASP A 241 8.45 4.87 -18.70
CA ASP A 241 8.64 5.96 -19.66
C ASP A 241 9.58 7.08 -19.14
N ARG A 242 9.82 7.11 -17.84
CA ARG A 242 10.79 8.03 -17.21
C ARG A 242 12.23 7.49 -17.18
N ALA A 243 12.40 6.19 -17.47
CA ALA A 243 13.71 5.56 -17.50
C ALA A 243 14.35 5.77 -18.89
N PRO A 244 15.44 6.56 -19.01
CA PRO A 244 16.00 6.92 -20.31
C PRO A 244 16.68 5.75 -21.04
N ASP A 245 16.97 4.69 -20.32
CA ASP A 245 17.63 3.46 -20.77
C ASP A 245 16.65 2.32 -21.12
N LEU A 246 15.34 2.57 -20.99
CA LEU A 246 14.29 1.64 -21.40
C LEU A 246 13.53 2.15 -22.62
N PHE A 247 13.11 1.22 -23.45
CA PHE A 247 12.31 1.46 -24.65
C PHE A 247 11.00 0.72 -24.54
N ARG A 248 9.90 1.40 -24.81
CA ARG A 248 8.59 0.77 -24.89
C ARG A 248 8.43 0.06 -26.23
N ILE A 249 8.29 -1.26 -26.17
CA ILE A 249 8.11 -2.13 -27.33
C ILE A 249 6.65 -2.16 -27.76
N ALA A 250 5.75 -2.24 -26.76
CA ALA A 250 4.32 -2.34 -27.00
C ALA A 250 3.55 -1.73 -25.81
N LEU A 251 2.30 -1.32 -26.06
CA LEU A 251 1.35 -0.92 -25.04
C LEU A 251 0.33 -2.05 -24.84
N PHE A 252 0.03 -2.38 -23.59
CA PHE A 252 -1.05 -3.34 -23.32
C PHE A 252 -2.41 -2.75 -23.69
N PRO A 253 -3.41 -3.61 -24.00
CA PRO A 253 -4.78 -3.19 -24.31
C PRO A 253 -5.40 -2.34 -23.20
N GLU A 254 -6.46 -1.58 -23.55
CA GLU A 254 -7.09 -0.65 -22.60
C GLU A 254 -7.70 -1.32 -21.36
N ASP A 255 -8.19 -2.54 -21.51
CA ASP A 255 -8.75 -3.35 -20.43
C ASP A 255 -7.70 -3.82 -19.43
N PHE A 256 -6.41 -3.73 -19.78
CA PHE A 256 -5.29 -3.98 -18.86
C PHE A 256 -5.02 -2.82 -17.90
N ARG A 257 -5.57 -1.63 -18.15
CA ARG A 257 -5.39 -0.46 -17.29
C ARG A 257 -5.99 -0.68 -15.91
N LEU A 258 -5.31 -0.15 -14.89
CA LEU A 258 -5.75 -0.22 -13.50
C LEU A 258 -6.07 1.17 -12.98
N ASP A 259 -7.16 1.29 -12.22
CA ASP A 259 -7.52 2.55 -11.59
C ASP A 259 -6.53 2.94 -10.51
N LEU A 260 -6.19 4.22 -10.45
CA LEU A 260 -5.37 4.83 -9.39
C LEU A 260 -6.29 5.65 -8.48
N TRP A 261 -6.29 5.28 -7.20
CA TRP A 261 -7.14 5.86 -6.19
C TRP A 261 -6.32 6.64 -5.16
N LEU A 262 -6.80 7.82 -4.83
CA LEU A 262 -6.33 8.62 -3.71
C LEU A 262 -7.39 8.58 -2.62
N LEU A 263 -7.09 7.98 -1.48
CA LEU A 263 -8.04 7.58 -0.45
C LEU A 263 -7.65 8.14 0.92
N THR A 264 -8.65 8.42 1.74
CA THR A 264 -8.50 8.73 3.16
C THR A 264 -9.67 8.11 3.93
N HIS A 265 -9.59 8.10 5.25
CA HIS A 265 -10.73 7.71 6.09
C HIS A 265 -11.76 8.84 6.11
N GLU A 266 -13.06 8.50 6.19
CA GLU A 266 -14.14 9.48 6.18
C GLU A 266 -14.03 10.55 7.27
N ASP A 267 -13.55 10.18 8.47
CA ASP A 267 -13.37 11.12 9.60
C ASP A 267 -12.27 12.15 9.34
N LEU A 268 -11.28 11.83 8.50
CA LEU A 268 -10.15 12.73 8.19
C LEU A 268 -10.41 13.64 7.00
N ARG A 269 -11.45 13.36 6.18
CA ARG A 269 -11.73 14.10 4.94
C ARG A 269 -11.89 15.62 5.16
N ASN A 270 -12.35 16.02 6.36
CA ASN A 270 -12.60 17.42 6.72
C ASN A 270 -11.40 18.09 7.40
N THR A 271 -10.35 17.34 7.74
CA THR A 271 -9.13 17.90 8.33
C THR A 271 -8.41 18.76 7.29
N ALA A 272 -8.11 20.02 7.63
CA ALA A 272 -7.61 21.01 6.66
C ALA A 272 -6.35 20.54 5.94
N ARG A 273 -5.35 19.98 6.67
CA ARG A 273 -4.11 19.48 6.05
C ARG A 273 -4.35 18.29 5.11
N ILE A 274 -5.25 17.36 5.47
CA ILE A 274 -5.58 16.20 4.63
C ILE A 274 -6.30 16.64 3.37
N ARG A 275 -7.28 17.53 3.49
CA ARG A 275 -8.01 18.07 2.34
C ARG A 275 -7.05 18.81 1.40
N ALA A 276 -6.19 19.68 1.92
CA ALA A 276 -5.20 20.40 1.11
C ALA A 276 -4.27 19.43 0.36
N PHE A 277 -3.82 18.35 1.01
CA PHE A 277 -3.00 17.32 0.37
C PHE A 277 -3.78 16.55 -0.70
N MET A 278 -5.01 16.12 -0.40
CA MET A 278 -5.86 15.38 -1.34
C MET A 278 -6.20 16.20 -2.59
N ASP A 279 -6.48 17.49 -2.42
CA ASP A 279 -6.78 18.39 -3.53
C ASP A 279 -5.54 18.64 -4.38
N PHE A 280 -4.41 18.98 -3.75
CA PHE A 280 -3.14 19.16 -4.45
C PHE A 280 -2.74 17.92 -5.24
N MET A 281 -2.77 16.74 -4.62
CA MET A 281 -2.39 15.50 -5.29
C MET A 281 -3.31 15.16 -6.45
N ALA A 282 -4.60 15.43 -6.33
CA ALA A 282 -5.52 15.18 -7.43
C ALA A 282 -5.25 16.11 -8.62
N ASP A 283 -4.94 17.38 -8.36
CA ASP A 283 -4.65 18.36 -9.42
C ASP A 283 -3.35 18.01 -10.16
N VAL A 284 -2.26 17.69 -9.43
CA VAL A 284 -0.99 17.32 -10.08
C VAL A 284 -1.08 16.00 -10.82
N LEU A 285 -1.80 14.99 -10.28
CA LEU A 285 -1.98 13.72 -10.98
C LEU A 285 -2.89 13.85 -12.21
N ALA A 286 -3.82 14.80 -12.22
CA ALA A 286 -4.59 15.12 -13.42
C ALA A 286 -3.70 15.71 -14.53
N THR A 287 -2.70 16.52 -14.18
CA THR A 287 -1.71 17.02 -15.16
C THR A 287 -0.78 15.92 -15.69
N ASP A 288 -0.57 14.85 -14.91
CA ASP A 288 0.22 13.69 -15.31
C ASP A 288 -0.59 12.61 -16.05
N ALA A 289 -1.86 12.88 -16.40
CA ALA A 289 -2.75 11.90 -17.03
C ALA A 289 -2.14 11.23 -18.27
N ASP A 290 -1.46 12.00 -19.13
CA ASP A 290 -0.82 11.45 -20.33
C ASP A 290 0.34 10.49 -20.00
N LEU A 291 1.04 10.74 -18.91
CA LEU A 291 2.08 9.84 -18.43
C LEU A 291 1.49 8.58 -17.78
N LEU A 292 0.47 8.75 -16.93
CA LEU A 292 -0.22 7.64 -16.29
C LEU A 292 -0.82 6.68 -17.32
N GLU A 293 -1.43 7.21 -18.37
CA GLU A 293 -2.11 6.44 -19.40
C GLU A 293 -1.21 6.02 -20.58
N GLY A 294 0.10 6.27 -20.48
CA GLY A 294 1.07 5.87 -21.49
C GLY A 294 0.94 6.60 -22.83
N ARG A 295 0.27 7.78 -22.84
CA ARG A 295 0.11 8.60 -24.05
C ARG A 295 1.34 9.47 -24.37
N ARG A 296 2.27 9.64 -23.42
CA ARG A 296 3.54 10.30 -23.69
C ARG A 296 4.35 9.46 -24.67
N ALA A 297 4.68 10.05 -25.81
CA ALA A 297 5.63 9.43 -26.72
C ALA A 297 7.02 9.44 -26.08
N GLN A 298 7.63 8.24 -25.91
CA GLN A 298 9.05 8.15 -25.64
C GLN A 298 9.82 8.54 -26.94
N ALA A 299 10.88 9.33 -26.80
CA ALA A 299 11.85 9.49 -27.89
C ALA A 299 12.50 8.11 -28.12
N GLY A 300 12.03 7.35 -29.12
CA GLY A 300 12.54 6.02 -29.43
C GLY A 300 11.52 4.88 -29.41
N CYS A 301 10.21 5.16 -29.37
CA CYS A 301 9.21 4.11 -29.60
C CYS A 301 9.51 3.35 -30.90
N LEU A 302 9.90 2.11 -30.80
CA LEU A 302 9.88 1.15 -31.90
C LEU A 302 8.40 0.77 -32.10
N GLY A 303 7.63 1.66 -32.73
CA GLY A 303 6.21 1.50 -32.90
C GLY A 303 5.85 0.25 -33.73
N LYS A 304 5.76 -0.90 -33.10
CA LYS A 304 5.07 -2.07 -33.62
C LYS A 304 3.68 -2.09 -33.00
N GLY A 305 2.66 -1.82 -33.81
CA GLY A 305 1.29 -2.07 -33.41
C GLY A 305 1.14 -3.55 -33.14
N ILE A 306 0.62 -3.90 -31.99
CA ILE A 306 0.19 -5.26 -31.66
C ILE A 306 -1.20 -5.45 -32.24
N PRO A 307 -1.53 -6.64 -32.81
CA PRO A 307 -2.82 -6.95 -33.34
C PRO A 307 -3.94 -6.93 -32.30
#